data_3c02493809eb512af5d33e2ff5647028
#
_entry.id   3c02493809eb512af5d33e2ff5647028
#
_cell.length_a   1.000
_cell.length_b   1.000
_cell.length_c   1.000
_cell.angle_alpha   90.00
_cell.angle_beta   90.00
_cell.angle_gamma   90.00
#
_symmetry.space_group_name_H-M   'P 1'
#
loop_
_entity.id
_entity.type
_entity.pdbx_description
1 polymer ?
#
loop_
_entity_poly.entity_id
_entity_poly.type
_entity_poly.pdbx_seq_one_letter_code
_entity_poly.pdbx_strand_id
1 'polypeptide(L)'
;MSRKTKRNQTTERPGPPVQQTPSPQGRDTRNVVIGAIAVLLLAVGAWALLHKGEDSQSSELAGTPRGAALASEHAPTLGEESAKVHIVEFLDPACETCAAFFPIAKQYMAENPGKIRLSVRHVAFHDGSEFAVRVLEASRKQDKYWQTLEALLASQHRWAPNHVAQPDLIVGAIAGVGLNIDQLMADINAPDVTQRIQQDLGDAMALKVTATPEYFVNGRPMPSFGEQQLRTLINDALADAY
;
A
#
# COMPACT_ATOMS: atom_id res chain seq x y z
N MET A 1 108.57 18.48 -45.31
CA MET A 1 108.01 17.93 -44.07
C MET A 1 106.55 17.58 -44.34
N SER A 2 106.31 16.30 -44.50
CA SER A 2 104.97 15.78 -44.94
C SER A 2 104.21 15.20 -43.80
N ARG A 3 102.97 15.59 -43.55
CA ARG A 3 102.03 14.93 -42.60
C ARG A 3 100.88 14.27 -43.35
N LYS A 4 100.90 12.93 -43.36
CA LYS A 4 99.85 12.09 -43.89
C LYS A 4 98.63 12.16 -42.98
N THR A 5 97.48 12.50 -43.54
CA THR A 5 96.20 12.41 -42.88
C THR A 5 95.60 11.04 -43.16
N LYS A 6 95.40 10.24 -42.13
CA LYS A 6 94.70 8.95 -42.19
C LYS A 6 93.16 9.15 -42.33
N ARG A 7 92.59 8.55 -43.35
CA ARG A 7 91.17 8.47 -43.60
C ARG A 7 90.59 7.32 -42.77
N ASN A 8 89.71 7.64 -41.85
CA ASN A 8 88.98 6.66 -41.08
C ASN A 8 87.73 6.23 -41.85
N GLN A 9 87.66 4.94 -42.22
CA GLN A 9 86.47 4.35 -42.79
C GLN A 9 85.57 3.88 -41.61
N THR A 10 84.38 4.52 -41.48
CA THR A 10 83.31 4.09 -40.55
C THR A 10 82.50 3.10 -41.33
N THR A 11 82.49 1.84 -40.88
CA THR A 11 81.59 0.78 -41.34
C THR A 11 80.23 0.99 -40.74
N GLU A 12 79.26 1.33 -41.59
CA GLU A 12 77.86 1.34 -41.21
C GLU A 12 77.37 -0.09 -40.99
N ARG A 13 76.82 -0.35 -39.80
CA ARG A 13 76.05 -1.58 -39.50
C ARG A 13 74.63 -1.44 -40.06
N PRO A 14 74.07 -2.47 -40.69
CA PRO A 14 72.68 -2.44 -41.10
C PRO A 14 71.75 -2.46 -39.86
N GLY A 15 70.81 -1.54 -39.86
CA GLY A 15 69.78 -1.45 -38.79
C GLY A 15 68.80 -2.63 -38.80
N PRO A 16 68.15 -2.88 -37.65
CA PRO A 16 67.23 -3.99 -37.55
C PRO A 16 65.98 -3.79 -38.42
N PRO A 17 65.31 -4.87 -38.86
CA PRO A 17 64.14 -4.81 -39.74
C PRO A 17 62.98 -4.10 -39.07
N VAL A 18 62.39 -3.15 -39.81
CA VAL A 18 61.16 -2.45 -39.40
C VAL A 18 60.05 -3.44 -39.33
N GLN A 19 59.53 -3.73 -38.10
CA GLN A 19 58.32 -4.45 -37.92
C GLN A 19 57.11 -3.59 -38.35
N GLN A 20 56.43 -4.05 -39.39
CA GLN A 20 55.18 -3.47 -39.83
C GLN A 20 54.06 -3.78 -38.73
N THR A 21 53.62 -2.76 -38.04
CA THR A 21 52.42 -2.85 -37.19
C THR A 21 51.19 -3.13 -38.06
N PRO A 22 50.37 -4.13 -37.74
CA PRO A 22 49.12 -4.35 -38.45
C PRO A 22 48.20 -3.15 -38.25
N SER A 23 47.63 -2.63 -39.33
CA SER A 23 46.59 -1.59 -39.29
C SER A 23 45.38 -2.09 -38.49
N PRO A 24 44.71 -1.25 -37.66
CA PRO A 24 43.49 -1.65 -36.98
C PRO A 24 42.41 -1.93 -38.01
N GLN A 25 41.98 -3.18 -38.11
CA GLN A 25 40.79 -3.57 -38.84
C GLN A 25 39.62 -2.77 -38.24
N GLY A 26 38.98 -1.93 -39.06
CA GLY A 26 37.80 -1.18 -38.70
C GLY A 26 36.71 -2.14 -38.21
N ARG A 27 36.51 -2.19 -36.91
CA ARG A 27 35.32 -2.81 -36.32
C ARG A 27 34.11 -2.08 -36.90
N ASP A 28 33.26 -2.82 -37.56
CA ASP A 28 32.05 -2.33 -38.20
C ASP A 28 31.11 -1.81 -37.09
N THR A 29 31.26 -0.54 -36.72
CA THR A 29 30.49 0.13 -35.64
C THR A 29 28.98 0.06 -35.90
N ARG A 30 28.60 -0.11 -37.18
CA ARG A 30 27.22 -0.25 -37.61
C ARG A 30 26.56 -1.52 -37.04
N ASN A 31 27.28 -2.65 -37.02
CA ASN A 31 26.73 -3.91 -36.48
C ASN A 31 26.68 -3.92 -34.94
N VAL A 32 27.61 -3.21 -34.28
CA VAL A 32 27.62 -3.03 -32.82
C VAL A 32 26.44 -2.14 -32.39
N VAL A 33 26.14 -1.07 -33.11
CA VAL A 33 25.00 -0.18 -32.84
C VAL A 33 23.66 -0.89 -33.05
N ILE A 34 23.52 -1.67 -34.11
CA ILE A 34 22.31 -2.46 -34.37
C ILE A 34 22.10 -3.52 -33.27
N GLY A 35 23.18 -4.19 -32.84
CA GLY A 35 23.08 -5.15 -31.70
C GLY A 35 22.68 -4.50 -30.39
N ALA A 36 23.22 -3.31 -30.08
CA ALA A 36 22.87 -2.58 -28.86
C ALA A 36 21.39 -2.12 -28.86
N ILE A 37 20.89 -1.65 -30.01
CA ILE A 37 19.47 -1.25 -30.16
C ILE A 37 18.54 -2.47 -30.00
N ALA A 38 18.87 -3.62 -30.57
CA ALA A 38 18.10 -4.85 -30.45
C ALA A 38 18.03 -5.35 -29.01
N VAL A 39 19.13 -5.30 -28.25
CA VAL A 39 19.17 -5.64 -26.82
C VAL A 39 18.35 -4.66 -25.98
N LEU A 40 18.39 -3.36 -26.29
CA LEU A 40 17.59 -2.33 -25.61
C LEU A 40 16.09 -2.52 -25.87
N LEU A 41 15.68 -2.84 -27.08
CA LEU A 41 14.28 -3.13 -27.42
C LEU A 41 13.77 -4.41 -26.75
N LEU A 42 14.63 -5.45 -26.66
CA LEU A 42 14.29 -6.67 -25.93
C LEU A 42 14.20 -6.42 -24.42
N ALA A 43 15.07 -5.60 -23.85
CA ALA A 43 15.02 -5.22 -22.43
C ALA A 43 13.79 -4.37 -22.11
N VAL A 44 13.42 -3.40 -22.97
CA VAL A 44 12.20 -2.60 -22.84
C VAL A 44 10.95 -3.45 -23.04
N GLY A 45 10.96 -4.39 -23.99
CA GLY A 45 9.87 -5.34 -24.19
C GLY A 45 9.68 -6.30 -23.02
N ALA A 46 10.78 -6.83 -22.47
CA ALA A 46 10.76 -7.68 -21.28
C ALA A 46 10.30 -6.89 -20.03
N TRP A 47 10.76 -5.65 -19.88
CA TRP A 47 10.32 -4.76 -18.80
C TRP A 47 8.82 -4.45 -18.90
N ALA A 48 8.32 -4.13 -20.11
CA ALA A 48 6.90 -3.88 -20.35
C ALA A 48 6.02 -5.13 -20.13
N LEU A 49 6.52 -6.34 -20.44
CA LEU A 49 5.82 -7.60 -20.19
C LEU A 49 5.81 -7.95 -18.68
N LEU A 50 6.88 -7.63 -17.95
CA LEU A 50 6.95 -7.86 -16.50
C LEU A 50 6.07 -6.86 -15.73
N HIS A 51 5.87 -5.63 -16.23
CA HIS A 51 5.04 -4.60 -15.58
C HIS A 51 3.58 -4.58 -16.05
N LYS A 52 3.24 -5.29 -17.15
CA LYS A 52 1.87 -5.41 -17.66
C LYS A 52 0.95 -6.26 -16.74
N GLY A 53 1.53 -6.94 -15.73
CA GLY A 53 0.79 -7.77 -14.78
C GLY A 53 0.10 -7.00 -13.66
N GLU A 54 0.48 -5.76 -13.38
CA GLU A 54 0.01 -5.02 -12.20
C GLU A 54 -1.27 -4.22 -12.48
N ASP A 55 -1.41 -3.61 -13.64
CA ASP A 55 -2.64 -2.90 -14.03
C ASP A 55 -3.84 -3.85 -14.26
N SER A 56 -3.58 -5.13 -14.54
CA SER A 56 -4.61 -6.14 -14.74
C SER A 56 -5.23 -6.64 -13.43
N GLN A 57 -4.52 -6.58 -12.29
CA GLN A 57 -4.99 -7.15 -11.03
C GLN A 57 -6.13 -6.37 -10.39
N SER A 58 -6.12 -5.05 -10.43
CA SER A 58 -7.19 -4.22 -9.87
C SER A 58 -8.48 -4.31 -10.71
N SER A 59 -8.36 -4.41 -12.03
CA SER A 59 -9.49 -4.57 -12.95
C SER A 59 -10.05 -6.01 -12.93
N GLU A 60 -9.20 -7.01 -12.73
CA GLU A 60 -9.58 -8.42 -12.64
C GLU A 60 -10.25 -8.75 -11.30
N LEU A 61 -9.88 -8.05 -10.21
CA LEU A 61 -10.50 -8.19 -8.89
C LEU A 61 -11.95 -7.67 -8.84
N ALA A 62 -12.31 -6.64 -9.62
CA ALA A 62 -13.62 -5.98 -9.56
C ALA A 62 -14.81 -6.92 -9.86
N GLY A 63 -14.60 -8.00 -10.61
CA GLY A 63 -15.63 -9.00 -10.92
C GLY A 63 -15.57 -10.28 -10.08
N THR A 64 -14.67 -10.37 -9.11
CA THR A 64 -14.48 -11.57 -8.28
C THR A 64 -15.21 -11.44 -6.94
N PRO A 65 -15.55 -12.56 -6.27
CA PRO A 65 -16.07 -12.53 -4.89
C PRO A 65 -15.17 -11.76 -3.93
N ARG A 66 -13.85 -11.81 -4.13
CA ARG A 66 -12.86 -11.06 -3.36
C ARG A 66 -12.98 -9.55 -3.62
N GLY A 67 -13.11 -9.15 -4.87
CA GLY A 67 -13.31 -7.76 -5.25
C GLY A 67 -14.60 -7.19 -4.68
N ALA A 68 -15.70 -7.96 -4.74
CA ALA A 68 -16.97 -7.58 -4.15
C ALA A 68 -16.87 -7.41 -2.62
N ALA A 69 -16.19 -8.32 -1.93
CA ALA A 69 -15.97 -8.23 -0.48
C ALA A 69 -15.15 -6.99 -0.07
N LEU A 70 -14.24 -6.51 -0.94
CA LEU A 70 -13.43 -5.31 -0.70
C LEU A 70 -14.18 -4.01 -1.10
N ALA A 71 -15.05 -4.06 -2.10
CA ALA A 71 -15.77 -2.91 -2.66
C ALA A 71 -17.10 -2.61 -1.95
N SER A 72 -17.32 -3.12 -0.75
CA SER A 72 -18.59 -3.07 -0.03
C SER A 72 -19.16 -1.65 0.10
N GLU A 73 -20.27 -1.39 -0.59
CA GLU A 73 -20.90 -0.05 -0.67
C GLU A 73 -21.40 0.45 0.69
N HIS A 74 -21.67 -0.47 1.63
CA HIS A 74 -22.13 -0.08 2.97
C HIS A 74 -21.00 0.41 3.88
N ALA A 75 -19.72 0.20 3.52
CA ALA A 75 -18.59 0.56 4.36
C ALA A 75 -18.48 2.09 4.54
N PRO A 76 -18.35 2.59 5.77
CA PRO A 76 -18.01 3.99 5.98
C PRO A 76 -16.69 4.32 5.30
N THR A 77 -16.69 5.38 4.49
CA THR A 77 -15.51 5.76 3.70
C THR A 77 -15.17 7.22 3.91
N LEU A 78 -13.89 7.51 4.16
CA LEU A 78 -13.30 8.84 4.16
C LEU A 78 -12.58 9.09 2.83
N GLY A 79 -12.49 10.36 2.44
CA GLY A 79 -11.80 10.77 1.22
C GLY A 79 -12.74 10.89 0.02
N GLU A 80 -12.17 11.31 -1.10
CA GLU A 80 -12.93 11.53 -2.32
C GLU A 80 -13.22 10.21 -3.04
N GLU A 81 -14.42 10.08 -3.62
CA GLU A 81 -14.81 8.92 -4.39
C GLU A 81 -13.89 8.71 -5.61
N SER A 82 -13.40 9.80 -6.21
CA SER A 82 -12.46 9.81 -7.33
C SER A 82 -11.03 9.40 -6.98
N ALA A 83 -10.70 9.21 -5.67
CA ALA A 83 -9.37 8.81 -5.24
C ALA A 83 -9.01 7.43 -5.79
N LYS A 84 -7.84 7.33 -6.47
CA LYS A 84 -7.39 6.09 -7.12
C LYS A 84 -6.72 5.09 -6.18
N VAL A 85 -6.29 5.54 -5.00
CA VAL A 85 -5.78 4.64 -3.95
C VAL A 85 -6.88 4.41 -2.93
N HIS A 86 -7.30 3.15 -2.80
CA HIS A 86 -8.33 2.74 -1.86
C HIS A 86 -7.73 1.84 -0.78
N ILE A 87 -7.73 2.32 0.46
CA ILE A 87 -7.38 1.56 1.65
C ILE A 87 -8.66 0.97 2.23
N VAL A 88 -8.68 -0.33 2.48
CA VAL A 88 -9.72 -1.01 3.25
C VAL A 88 -9.09 -1.54 4.53
N GLU A 89 -9.61 -1.13 5.67
CA GLU A 89 -9.19 -1.58 6.99
C GLU A 89 -10.28 -2.42 7.64
N PHE A 90 -9.97 -3.68 7.97
CA PHE A 90 -10.78 -4.46 8.91
C PHE A 90 -10.32 -4.15 10.33
N LEU A 91 -11.22 -3.58 11.11
CA LEU A 91 -10.94 -2.96 12.40
C LEU A 91 -11.83 -3.57 13.48
N ASP A 92 -11.23 -3.93 14.61
CA ASP A 92 -11.95 -4.17 15.87
C ASP A 92 -11.76 -2.97 16.78
N PRO A 93 -12.83 -2.31 17.25
CA PRO A 93 -12.71 -1.14 18.13
C PRO A 93 -11.99 -1.41 19.45
N ALA A 94 -11.97 -2.67 19.92
CA ALA A 94 -11.26 -3.07 21.15
C ALA A 94 -9.80 -3.47 20.91
N CYS A 95 -9.34 -3.51 19.66
CA CYS A 95 -7.96 -3.85 19.31
C CYS A 95 -7.03 -2.64 19.51
N GLU A 96 -6.05 -2.72 20.44
CA GLU A 96 -5.09 -1.65 20.72
C GLU A 96 -4.25 -1.31 19.49
N THR A 97 -3.93 -2.31 18.67
CA THR A 97 -3.18 -2.11 17.44
C THR A 97 -4.01 -1.33 16.39
N CYS A 98 -5.33 -1.55 16.32
CA CYS A 98 -6.22 -0.73 15.49
C CYS A 98 -6.19 0.74 15.93
N ALA A 99 -6.27 1.00 17.23
CA ALA A 99 -6.18 2.36 17.76
C ALA A 99 -4.84 3.04 17.45
N ALA A 100 -3.75 2.28 17.38
CA ALA A 100 -2.43 2.81 17.02
C ALA A 100 -2.28 3.05 15.51
N PHE A 101 -2.87 2.21 14.65
CA PHE A 101 -2.66 2.26 13.20
C PHE A 101 -3.67 3.14 12.45
N PHE A 102 -4.89 3.29 12.93
CA PHE A 102 -5.90 4.16 12.31
C PHE A 102 -5.41 5.61 12.08
N PRO A 103 -4.73 6.28 13.06
CA PRO A 103 -4.14 7.60 12.83
C PRO A 103 -3.08 7.61 11.73
N ILE A 104 -2.31 6.53 11.56
CA ILE A 104 -1.29 6.40 10.52
C ILE A 104 -1.94 6.40 9.13
N ALA A 105 -3.02 5.62 8.93
CA ALA A 105 -3.77 5.64 7.67
C ALA A 105 -4.33 7.04 7.36
N LYS A 106 -4.88 7.74 8.36
CA LYS A 106 -5.35 9.14 8.22
C LYS A 106 -4.23 10.11 7.89
N GLN A 107 -3.03 9.92 8.44
CA GLN A 107 -1.86 10.74 8.13
C GLN A 107 -1.50 10.62 6.64
N TYR A 108 -1.48 9.41 6.07
CA TYR A 108 -1.23 9.23 4.64
C TYR A 108 -2.26 9.94 3.76
N MET A 109 -3.54 9.93 4.17
CA MET A 109 -4.58 10.69 3.47
C MET A 109 -4.31 12.19 3.52
N ALA A 110 -3.91 12.72 4.68
CA ALA A 110 -3.59 14.14 4.85
C ALA A 110 -2.35 14.58 4.05
N GLU A 111 -1.34 13.71 3.93
CA GLU A 111 -0.13 13.94 3.12
C GLU A 111 -0.41 13.84 1.60
N ASN A 112 -1.51 13.18 1.20
CA ASN A 112 -1.88 12.94 -0.19
C ASN A 112 -3.34 13.36 -0.46
N PRO A 113 -3.68 14.64 -0.35
CA PRO A 113 -5.06 15.11 -0.45
C PRO A 113 -5.70 14.74 -1.78
N GLY A 114 -6.93 14.20 -1.73
CA GLY A 114 -7.69 13.77 -2.90
C GLY A 114 -7.20 12.50 -3.60
N LYS A 115 -6.08 11.89 -3.17
CA LYS A 115 -5.50 10.72 -3.82
C LYS A 115 -5.83 9.40 -3.13
N ILE A 116 -6.17 9.43 -1.84
CA ILE A 116 -6.43 8.27 -1.01
C ILE A 116 -7.83 8.34 -0.42
N ARG A 117 -8.56 7.23 -0.46
CA ARG A 117 -9.79 7.01 0.32
C ARG A 117 -9.61 5.82 1.26
N LEU A 118 -10.24 5.87 2.42
CA LEU A 118 -10.18 4.84 3.45
C LEU A 118 -11.59 4.35 3.78
N SER A 119 -11.84 3.07 3.58
CA SER A 119 -13.05 2.38 4.04
C SER A 119 -12.74 1.54 5.27
N VAL A 120 -13.59 1.63 6.29
CA VAL A 120 -13.48 0.82 7.50
C VAL A 120 -14.55 -0.26 7.48
N ARG A 121 -14.14 -1.48 7.80
CA ARG A 121 -14.97 -2.66 7.93
C ARG A 121 -14.82 -3.20 9.35
N HIS A 122 -15.93 -3.57 9.98
CA HIS A 122 -15.88 -3.97 11.37
C HIS A 122 -15.89 -5.48 11.55
N VAL A 123 -14.98 -5.94 12.41
CA VAL A 123 -14.99 -7.31 12.96
C VAL A 123 -14.86 -7.23 14.48
N ALA A 124 -15.63 -8.04 15.18
CA ALA A 124 -15.60 -8.10 16.63
C ALA A 124 -14.88 -9.38 17.07
N PHE A 125 -13.53 -9.35 17.07
CA PHE A 125 -12.70 -10.51 17.41
C PHE A 125 -12.35 -10.56 18.91
N HIS A 126 -12.48 -9.44 19.62
CA HIS A 126 -12.18 -9.34 21.05
C HIS A 126 -13.46 -9.42 21.90
N ASP A 127 -13.30 -9.89 23.12
CA ASP A 127 -14.43 -10.07 24.04
C ASP A 127 -15.19 -8.76 24.28
N GLY A 128 -16.51 -8.78 24.08
CA GLY A 128 -17.40 -7.63 24.26
C GLY A 128 -17.32 -6.56 23.18
N SER A 129 -16.42 -6.65 22.20
CA SER A 129 -16.24 -5.62 21.17
C SER A 129 -17.43 -5.49 20.21
N GLU A 130 -18.28 -6.50 20.09
CA GLU A 130 -19.50 -6.43 19.27
C GLU A 130 -20.41 -5.26 19.69
N PHE A 131 -20.49 -4.95 20.98
CA PHE A 131 -21.29 -3.81 21.44
C PHE A 131 -20.74 -2.49 20.91
N ALA A 132 -19.40 -2.31 20.90
CA ALA A 132 -18.76 -1.13 20.34
C ALA A 132 -19.00 -1.02 18.81
N VAL A 133 -18.94 -2.15 18.09
CA VAL A 133 -19.29 -2.20 16.66
C VAL A 133 -20.75 -1.79 16.43
N ARG A 134 -21.68 -2.28 17.22
CA ARG A 134 -23.10 -1.89 17.15
C ARG A 134 -23.32 -0.41 17.41
N VAL A 135 -22.61 0.16 18.39
CA VAL A 135 -22.62 1.60 18.69
C VAL A 135 -22.11 2.40 17.49
N LEU A 136 -21.00 1.98 16.86
CA LEU A 136 -20.46 2.62 15.65
C LEU A 136 -21.46 2.59 14.50
N GLU A 137 -22.01 1.42 14.19
CA GLU A 137 -22.98 1.27 13.10
C GLU A 137 -24.28 2.04 13.34
N ALA A 138 -24.75 2.09 14.59
CA ALA A 138 -25.91 2.88 14.96
C ALA A 138 -25.66 4.40 14.89
N SER A 139 -24.43 4.86 15.23
CA SER A 139 -24.07 6.28 15.19
C SER A 139 -24.12 6.87 13.78
N ARG A 140 -24.08 6.03 12.74
CA ARG A 140 -24.25 6.43 11.32
C ARG A 140 -25.61 7.08 11.08
N LYS A 141 -26.65 6.62 11.77
CA LYS A 141 -28.00 7.21 11.65
C LYS A 141 -28.11 8.64 12.17
N GLN A 142 -27.06 9.09 12.86
CA GLN A 142 -26.93 10.45 13.39
C GLN A 142 -25.79 11.22 12.72
N ASP A 143 -25.22 10.69 11.60
CA ASP A 143 -24.07 11.26 10.87
C ASP A 143 -22.83 11.49 11.76
N LYS A 144 -22.64 10.62 12.78
CA LYS A 144 -21.58 10.76 13.79
C LYS A 144 -20.59 9.58 13.82
N TYR A 145 -20.58 8.77 12.77
CA TYR A 145 -19.74 7.56 12.73
C TYR A 145 -18.25 7.86 12.99
N TRP A 146 -17.66 8.80 12.24
CA TRP A 146 -16.23 9.08 12.35
C TRP A 146 -15.84 9.69 13.68
N GLN A 147 -16.65 10.60 14.20
CA GLN A 147 -16.44 11.20 15.52
C GLN A 147 -16.57 10.13 16.64
N THR A 148 -17.49 9.17 16.47
CA THR A 148 -17.67 8.07 17.41
C THR A 148 -16.49 7.12 17.37
N LEU A 149 -16.00 6.73 16.17
CA LEU A 149 -14.84 5.88 16.01
C LEU A 149 -13.60 6.52 16.63
N GLU A 150 -13.33 7.78 16.32
CA GLU A 150 -12.18 8.51 16.89
C GLU A 150 -12.26 8.62 18.42
N ALA A 151 -13.43 8.89 18.97
CA ALA A 151 -13.61 8.96 20.42
C ALA A 151 -13.39 7.62 21.12
N LEU A 152 -13.87 6.52 20.51
CA LEU A 152 -13.66 5.17 21.02
C LEU A 152 -12.18 4.78 20.98
N LEU A 153 -11.51 4.97 19.84
CA LEU A 153 -10.09 4.64 19.70
C LEU A 153 -9.21 5.49 20.63
N ALA A 154 -9.45 6.80 20.73
CA ALA A 154 -8.68 7.68 21.60
C ALA A 154 -8.84 7.37 23.09
N SER A 155 -9.97 6.80 23.49
CA SER A 155 -10.26 6.46 24.90
C SER A 155 -10.22 4.97 25.18
N GLN A 156 -9.76 4.14 24.25
CA GLN A 156 -9.86 2.68 24.28
C GLN A 156 -9.33 2.07 25.58
N HIS A 157 -8.21 2.55 26.09
CA HIS A 157 -7.60 2.08 27.35
C HIS A 157 -8.54 2.18 28.57
N ARG A 158 -9.60 2.99 28.49
CA ARG A 158 -10.58 3.17 29.58
C ARG A 158 -11.73 2.17 29.51
N TRP A 159 -12.14 1.76 28.31
CA TRP A 159 -13.31 0.92 28.12
C TRP A 159 -12.99 -0.48 27.56
N ALA A 160 -11.76 -0.70 27.02
CA ALA A 160 -11.30 -2.00 26.53
C ALA A 160 -9.87 -2.33 27.00
N PRO A 161 -9.59 -2.31 28.32
CA PRO A 161 -8.26 -2.68 28.81
C PRO A 161 -7.97 -4.14 28.50
N ASN A 162 -6.75 -4.43 28.02
CA ASN A 162 -6.31 -5.77 27.62
C ASN A 162 -7.24 -6.41 26.55
N HIS A 163 -7.76 -5.63 25.63
CA HIS A 163 -8.66 -6.04 24.56
C HIS A 163 -10.02 -6.60 25.03
N VAL A 164 -10.40 -6.40 26.28
CA VAL A 164 -11.70 -6.81 26.83
C VAL A 164 -12.61 -5.58 26.92
N ALA A 165 -13.57 -5.47 26.02
CA ALA A 165 -14.49 -4.35 26.00
C ALA A 165 -15.47 -4.41 27.16
N GLN A 166 -15.70 -3.27 27.81
CA GLN A 166 -16.66 -3.09 28.90
C GLN A 166 -17.83 -2.23 28.41
N PRO A 167 -18.96 -2.84 28.02
CA PRO A 167 -20.08 -2.13 27.40
C PRO A 167 -20.57 -0.93 28.21
N ASP A 168 -20.61 -1.04 29.53
CA ASP A 168 -21.06 0.01 30.43
C ASP A 168 -20.22 1.29 30.37
N LEU A 169 -18.95 1.18 29.94
CA LEU A 169 -18.02 2.32 29.82
C LEU A 169 -18.03 2.98 28.43
N ILE A 170 -18.55 2.29 27.40
CA ILE A 170 -18.55 2.75 26.01
C ILE A 170 -19.38 4.03 25.85
N VAL A 171 -20.56 4.10 26.46
CA VAL A 171 -21.43 5.29 26.40
C VAL A 171 -20.70 6.52 26.99
N GLY A 172 -19.99 6.33 28.10
CA GLY A 172 -19.16 7.39 28.70
C GLY A 172 -18.01 7.83 27.78
N ALA A 173 -17.42 6.91 27.04
CA ALA A 173 -16.31 7.19 26.11
C ALA A 173 -16.74 8.08 24.92
N ILE A 174 -18.02 8.01 24.53
CA ILE A 174 -18.58 8.78 23.39
C ILE A 174 -19.41 9.99 23.80
N ALA A 175 -19.48 10.31 25.11
CA ALA A 175 -20.34 11.40 25.63
C ALA A 175 -20.07 12.76 24.97
N GLY A 176 -18.82 13.03 24.54
CA GLY A 176 -18.41 14.28 23.88
C GLY A 176 -18.74 14.35 22.39
N VAL A 177 -19.26 13.28 21.77
CA VAL A 177 -19.54 13.23 20.34
C VAL A 177 -20.80 14.02 19.95
N GLY A 178 -21.73 14.22 20.91
CA GLY A 178 -23.00 14.90 20.67
C GLY A 178 -24.06 14.00 20.04
N LEU A 179 -24.05 12.70 20.40
CA LEU A 179 -25.06 11.73 20.04
C LEU A 179 -26.30 11.88 20.94
N ASN A 180 -27.47 11.68 20.36
CA ASN A 180 -28.67 11.34 21.17
C ASN A 180 -28.53 9.89 21.62
N ILE A 181 -28.24 9.70 22.90
CA ILE A 181 -27.97 8.38 23.48
C ILE A 181 -29.20 7.49 23.48
N ASP A 182 -30.39 8.02 23.77
CA ASP A 182 -31.63 7.25 23.77
C ASP A 182 -31.93 6.68 22.38
N GLN A 183 -31.76 7.51 21.35
CA GLN A 183 -31.89 7.09 19.95
C GLN A 183 -30.81 6.07 19.57
N LEU A 184 -29.57 6.30 19.97
CA LEU A 184 -28.47 5.38 19.71
C LEU A 184 -28.78 4.00 20.29
N MET A 185 -29.23 3.93 21.55
CA MET A 185 -29.54 2.68 22.21
C MET A 185 -30.76 1.97 21.62
N ALA A 186 -31.71 2.69 21.05
CA ALA A 186 -32.82 2.12 20.29
C ALA A 186 -32.34 1.52 18.95
N ASP A 187 -31.31 2.12 18.35
CA ASP A 187 -30.80 1.75 17.03
C ASP A 187 -29.75 0.62 17.04
N ILE A 188 -29.05 0.36 18.14
CA ILE A 188 -27.96 -0.66 18.19
C ILE A 188 -28.39 -2.06 17.76
N ASN A 189 -29.69 -2.41 17.94
CA ASN A 189 -30.22 -3.69 17.53
C ASN A 189 -31.11 -3.60 16.28
N ALA A 190 -31.10 -2.50 15.58
CA ALA A 190 -31.89 -2.35 14.37
C ALA A 190 -31.45 -3.38 13.29
N PRO A 191 -32.40 -3.87 12.47
CA PRO A 191 -32.12 -4.90 11.47
C PRO A 191 -31.01 -4.51 10.49
N ASP A 192 -30.96 -3.25 10.06
CA ASP A 192 -29.95 -2.72 9.15
C ASP A 192 -28.55 -2.67 9.80
N VAL A 193 -28.45 -2.34 11.08
CA VAL A 193 -27.19 -2.42 11.85
C VAL A 193 -26.69 -3.87 11.91
N THR A 194 -27.58 -4.79 12.27
CA THR A 194 -27.24 -6.22 12.34
C THR A 194 -26.83 -6.76 10.97
N GLN A 195 -27.51 -6.37 9.89
CA GLN A 195 -27.21 -6.81 8.54
C GLN A 195 -25.79 -6.35 8.10
N ARG A 196 -25.43 -5.08 8.33
CA ARG A 196 -24.10 -4.56 8.00
C ARG A 196 -22.97 -5.29 8.74
N ILE A 197 -23.17 -5.54 10.05
CA ILE A 197 -22.20 -6.30 10.86
C ILE A 197 -22.02 -7.72 10.32
N GLN A 198 -23.11 -8.40 9.97
CA GLN A 198 -23.05 -9.74 9.39
C GLN A 198 -22.39 -9.76 8.03
N GLN A 199 -22.61 -8.73 7.21
CA GLN A 199 -21.96 -8.60 5.92
C GLN A 199 -20.46 -8.38 6.09
N ASP A 200 -20.02 -7.49 6.99
CA ASP A 200 -18.61 -7.29 7.29
C ASP A 200 -17.93 -8.58 7.75
N LEU A 201 -18.57 -9.33 8.63
CA LEU A 201 -18.05 -10.62 9.09
C LEU A 201 -17.97 -11.64 7.94
N GLY A 202 -19.00 -11.73 7.10
CA GLY A 202 -19.00 -12.60 5.93
C GLY A 202 -17.87 -12.26 4.94
N ASP A 203 -17.67 -10.98 4.69
CA ASP A 203 -16.60 -10.50 3.81
C ASP A 203 -15.21 -10.75 4.42
N ALA A 204 -15.05 -10.53 5.72
CA ALA A 204 -13.82 -10.86 6.44
C ALA A 204 -13.46 -12.35 6.31
N MET A 205 -14.46 -13.24 6.45
CA MET A 205 -14.26 -14.68 6.26
C MET A 205 -13.86 -15.03 4.81
N ALA A 206 -14.54 -14.42 3.82
CA ALA A 206 -14.22 -14.63 2.40
C ALA A 206 -12.80 -14.14 2.05
N LEU A 207 -12.34 -13.08 2.69
CA LEU A 207 -11.00 -12.51 2.53
C LEU A 207 -9.94 -13.18 3.41
N LYS A 208 -10.35 -14.11 4.29
CA LYS A 208 -9.49 -14.79 5.28
C LYS A 208 -8.86 -13.83 6.28
N VAL A 209 -9.55 -12.78 6.65
CA VAL A 209 -9.15 -11.89 7.75
C VAL A 209 -9.27 -12.65 9.06
N THR A 210 -8.17 -12.83 9.77
CA THR A 210 -8.09 -13.60 11.01
C THR A 210 -7.53 -12.82 12.19
N ALA A 211 -7.08 -11.59 11.96
CA ALA A 211 -6.56 -10.68 12.96
C ALA A 211 -6.92 -9.24 12.60
N THR A 212 -6.76 -8.32 13.54
CA THR A 212 -6.98 -6.88 13.34
C THR A 212 -5.80 -6.05 13.85
N PRO A 213 -5.50 -4.94 13.18
CA PRO A 213 -6.09 -4.50 11.91
C PRO A 213 -5.56 -5.32 10.73
N GLU A 214 -6.42 -5.57 9.73
CA GLU A 214 -5.98 -6.11 8.44
C GLU A 214 -6.21 -5.06 7.36
N TYR A 215 -5.17 -4.77 6.56
CA TYR A 215 -5.19 -3.75 5.53
C TYR A 215 -5.12 -4.34 4.13
N PHE A 216 -5.94 -3.76 3.24
CA PHE A 216 -5.86 -3.97 1.80
C PHE A 216 -5.71 -2.61 1.12
N VAL A 217 -4.78 -2.49 0.17
CA VAL A 217 -4.59 -1.29 -0.64
C VAL A 217 -4.78 -1.66 -2.10
N ASN A 218 -5.76 -1.05 -2.77
CA ASN A 218 -6.18 -1.41 -4.12
C ASN A 218 -6.38 -2.92 -4.29
N GLY A 219 -6.98 -3.58 -3.29
CA GLY A 219 -7.24 -5.03 -3.28
C GLY A 219 -6.05 -5.91 -2.90
N ARG A 220 -4.85 -5.38 -2.76
CA ARG A 220 -3.63 -6.11 -2.35
C ARG A 220 -3.57 -6.17 -0.82
N PRO A 221 -3.50 -7.37 -0.22
CA PRO A 221 -3.35 -7.48 1.24
C PRO A 221 -1.95 -7.02 1.67
N MET A 222 -1.85 -6.51 2.88
CA MET A 222 -0.55 -6.21 3.47
C MET A 222 0.26 -7.54 3.63
N PRO A 223 1.49 -7.62 3.12
CA PRO A 223 2.23 -8.89 3.04
C PRO A 223 2.67 -9.43 4.41
N SER A 224 2.87 -8.56 5.36
CA SER A 224 3.11 -8.83 6.77
C SER A 224 2.73 -7.60 7.57
N PHE A 225 2.36 -7.79 8.84
CA PHE A 225 1.92 -6.68 9.67
C PHE A 225 3.08 -5.76 10.07
N GLY A 226 2.88 -4.44 9.91
CA GLY A 226 3.83 -3.42 10.33
C GLY A 226 3.63 -2.08 9.61
N GLU A 227 4.02 -0.99 10.26
CA GLU A 227 3.91 0.36 9.68
C GLU A 227 4.70 0.51 8.38
N GLN A 228 5.93 -0.03 8.34
CA GLN A 228 6.77 0.02 7.14
C GLN A 228 6.09 -0.68 5.95
N GLN A 229 5.45 -1.81 6.18
CA GLN A 229 4.75 -2.59 5.16
C GLN A 229 3.52 -1.84 4.63
N LEU A 230 2.73 -1.24 5.53
CA LEU A 230 1.60 -0.40 5.14
C LEU A 230 2.08 0.81 4.32
N ARG A 231 3.15 1.47 4.78
CA ARG A 231 3.79 2.60 4.07
C ARG A 231 4.21 2.23 2.66
N THR A 232 4.92 1.12 2.51
CA THR A 232 5.38 0.64 1.20
C THR A 232 4.19 0.35 0.29
N LEU A 233 3.19 -0.37 0.78
CA LEU A 233 2.02 -0.74 0.00
C LEU A 233 1.22 0.49 -0.50
N ILE A 234 1.08 1.53 0.34
CA ILE A 234 0.43 2.79 -0.04
C ILE A 234 1.27 3.57 -1.05
N ASN A 235 2.60 3.68 -0.84
CA ASN A 235 3.48 4.41 -1.74
C ASN A 235 3.53 3.76 -3.13
N ASP A 236 3.60 2.42 -3.19
CA ASP A 236 3.54 1.67 -4.45
C ASP A 236 2.22 1.96 -5.17
N ALA A 237 1.09 1.90 -4.46
CA ALA A 237 -0.22 2.20 -5.05
C ALA A 237 -0.36 3.66 -5.53
N LEU A 238 0.26 4.62 -4.83
CA LEU A 238 0.30 6.02 -5.27
C LEU A 238 1.16 6.19 -6.53
N ALA A 239 2.33 5.54 -6.59
CA ALA A 239 3.22 5.58 -7.75
C ALA A 239 2.58 4.94 -9.00
N ASP A 240 1.81 3.86 -8.81
CA ASP A 240 1.09 3.17 -9.90
C ASP A 240 -0.11 3.99 -10.42
N ALA A 241 -0.72 4.82 -9.56
CA ALA A 241 -1.97 5.52 -9.89
C ALA A 241 -1.77 6.95 -10.40
N TYR A 242 -0.67 7.62 -10.02
CA TYR A 242 -0.42 9.04 -10.27
C TYR A 242 1.00 9.31 -10.80
#